data_8a605fc67a24e2958c30f528d9ad9caf
#
_entry.id   8a605fc67a24e2958c30f528d9ad9caf
#
_cell.length_a   1.000
_cell.length_b   1.000
_cell.length_c   1.000
_cell.angle_alpha   90.00
_cell.angle_beta   90.00
_cell.angle_gamma   90.00
#
_symmetry.space_group_name_H-M   'P 1'
#
loop_
_entity.id
_entity.type
_entity.pdbx_description
1 polymer ?
#
loop_
_entity_poly.entity_id
_entity_poly.type
_entity_poly.pdbx_seq_one_letter_code
_entity_poly.pdbx_strand_id
1 'polypeptide(L)'
;MKTFGTLEYAIDKYSGSWTWKITGVRAVMMVSKLIPKLWYGSGPNEVIIPDNENNVKQIRLILERYPLEILSKSVWQRKARAKIIKKPTIIKIEKLSKAIPKKQFRGKLLNFQKMGLDFLLKSSGNALLADDMGLGKTVQTLAYIASEKQTSPVLVVAPLVTLTNWQREIERFMKKKSRNGRIVEDGVPTITSIRSGKQKEISDYDFYLINYELLYKRQIDLSKLKIQTLVCDEVQHLRSKTTKKYKAIKKLAGMKSIKYRVGLSGTPIYNHGSEIWPIVDILKPGLLGSFKEFCEYFCYKDERGKAIVVPSKRDSLRHVLQRDVMLRRKKSDVLKELKDKVRYKETIDA
;
A
#
# COMPACT_ATOMS: atom_id res chain seq x y z
N MET A 1 12.30 -28.47 10.55
CA MET A 1 11.64 -27.57 9.60
C MET A 1 12.13 -27.89 8.20
N LYS A 2 11.26 -28.02 7.22
CA LYS A 2 11.66 -28.29 5.82
C LYS A 2 12.23 -26.99 5.25
N THR A 3 13.50 -26.99 4.83
CA THR A 3 14.16 -25.84 4.20
C THR A 3 13.97 -25.90 2.70
N PHE A 4 13.89 -24.74 2.06
CA PHE A 4 13.69 -24.62 0.60
C PHE A 4 15.00 -24.41 -0.15
N GLY A 5 16.13 -24.44 0.53
CA GLY A 5 17.47 -24.24 -0.02
C GLY A 5 18.44 -23.69 1.02
N THR A 6 19.53 -23.10 0.55
CA THR A 6 20.60 -22.55 1.40
C THR A 6 20.86 -21.08 1.09
N LEU A 7 21.34 -20.33 2.09
CA LEU A 7 21.88 -18.99 1.97
C LEU A 7 23.32 -18.96 2.47
N GLU A 8 24.24 -18.59 1.62
CA GLU A 8 25.67 -18.52 1.89
C GLU A 8 26.22 -17.12 1.60
N TYR A 9 27.21 -16.68 2.36
CA TYR A 9 27.96 -15.47 2.09
C TYR A 9 29.36 -15.86 1.63
N ALA A 10 29.68 -15.57 0.38
CA ALA A 10 30.91 -16.01 -0.26
C ALA A 10 31.48 -14.94 -1.20
N ILE A 11 32.75 -15.09 -1.54
CA ILE A 11 33.39 -14.28 -2.58
C ILE A 11 32.97 -14.86 -3.93
N ASP A 12 32.38 -14.02 -4.77
CA ASP A 12 32.08 -14.42 -6.14
C ASP A 12 33.36 -14.55 -6.96
N LYS A 13 33.51 -15.70 -7.63
CA LYS A 13 34.71 -16.07 -8.37
C LYS A 13 35.01 -15.17 -9.58
N TYR A 14 33.97 -14.53 -10.13
CA TYR A 14 34.10 -13.71 -11.35
C TYR A 14 34.34 -12.23 -11.02
N SER A 15 33.67 -11.70 -9.99
CA SER A 15 33.79 -10.30 -9.62
C SER A 15 34.80 -10.02 -8.50
N GLY A 16 35.25 -11.05 -7.79
CA GLY A 16 36.09 -10.92 -6.59
C GLY A 16 35.40 -10.24 -5.41
N SER A 17 34.12 -9.96 -5.53
CA SER A 17 33.34 -9.23 -4.53
C SER A 17 32.60 -10.16 -3.58
N TRP A 18 32.37 -9.69 -2.35
CA TRP A 18 31.53 -10.40 -1.40
C TRP A 18 30.07 -10.37 -1.84
N THR A 19 29.42 -11.51 -1.88
CA THR A 19 28.05 -11.70 -2.38
C THR A 19 27.27 -12.67 -1.51
N TRP A 20 25.94 -12.61 -1.66
CA TRP A 20 25.01 -13.60 -1.12
C TRP A 20 24.67 -14.61 -2.20
N LYS A 21 24.91 -15.86 -1.92
CA LYS A 21 24.58 -16.98 -2.78
C LYS A 21 23.33 -17.67 -2.23
N ILE A 22 22.27 -17.73 -3.04
CA ILE A 22 21.08 -18.52 -2.72
C ILE A 22 21.02 -19.72 -3.65
N THR A 23 20.92 -20.89 -3.05
CA THR A 23 20.66 -22.14 -3.77
C THR A 23 19.34 -22.71 -3.28
N GLY A 24 18.46 -23.13 -4.19
CA GLY A 24 17.17 -23.63 -3.72
C GLY A 24 16.21 -24.07 -4.81
N VAL A 25 15.01 -24.44 -4.39
CA VAL A 25 13.94 -24.88 -5.28
C VAL A 25 13.49 -23.76 -6.23
N ARG A 26 12.85 -24.15 -7.34
CA ARG A 26 12.38 -23.24 -8.40
C ARG A 26 11.60 -22.01 -7.85
N ALA A 27 10.79 -22.19 -6.82
CA ALA A 27 10.04 -21.11 -6.19
C ALA A 27 10.96 -20.02 -5.59
N VAL A 28 12.04 -20.42 -4.91
CA VAL A 28 13.05 -19.51 -4.36
C VAL A 28 13.76 -18.76 -5.48
N MET A 29 14.12 -19.47 -6.55
CA MET A 29 14.76 -18.85 -7.71
C MET A 29 13.88 -17.82 -8.40
N MET A 30 12.58 -18.09 -8.52
CA MET A 30 11.63 -17.13 -9.11
C MET A 30 11.49 -15.84 -8.29
N VAL A 31 11.45 -15.97 -6.96
CA VAL A 31 11.37 -14.79 -6.08
C VAL A 31 12.68 -14.02 -6.06
N SER A 32 13.80 -14.72 -6.10
CA SER A 32 15.13 -14.08 -6.16
C SER A 32 15.30 -13.22 -7.42
N LYS A 33 14.64 -13.55 -8.54
CA LYS A 33 14.65 -12.73 -9.76
C LYS A 33 14.06 -11.32 -9.60
N LEU A 34 13.32 -11.06 -8.51
CA LEU A 34 12.79 -9.74 -8.20
C LEU A 34 13.84 -8.80 -7.57
N ILE A 35 15.02 -9.32 -7.23
CA ILE A 35 16.12 -8.53 -6.67
C ILE A 35 16.85 -7.80 -7.80
N PRO A 36 16.97 -6.47 -7.75
CA PRO A 36 17.71 -5.71 -8.76
C PRO A 36 19.19 -6.12 -8.82
N LYS A 37 19.75 -6.17 -10.03
CA LYS A 37 21.16 -6.51 -10.30
C LYS A 37 21.58 -7.92 -9.82
N LEU A 38 20.66 -8.86 -9.89
CA LEU A 38 20.94 -10.25 -9.63
C LEU A 38 21.82 -10.83 -10.73
N TRP A 39 22.75 -11.70 -10.35
CA TRP A 39 23.53 -12.51 -11.28
C TRP A 39 23.12 -13.98 -11.16
N TYR A 40 23.11 -14.69 -12.28
CA TYR A 40 22.91 -16.14 -12.28
C TYR A 40 24.21 -16.82 -11.92
N GLY A 41 24.15 -17.78 -11.00
CA GLY A 41 25.27 -18.64 -10.68
C GLY A 41 25.52 -19.68 -11.78
N SER A 42 26.48 -20.53 -11.53
CA SER A 42 26.92 -21.59 -12.48
C SER A 42 25.89 -22.71 -12.67
N GLY A 43 24.81 -22.72 -11.89
CA GLY A 43 23.79 -23.76 -11.93
C GLY A 43 22.35 -23.22 -12.06
N PRO A 44 21.41 -24.04 -12.53
CA PRO A 44 20.02 -23.62 -12.77
C PRO A 44 19.23 -23.23 -11.50
N ASN A 45 19.73 -23.67 -10.35
CA ASN A 45 19.11 -23.47 -9.04
C ASN A 45 19.93 -22.56 -8.12
N GLU A 46 20.75 -21.69 -8.70
CA GLU A 46 21.65 -20.82 -7.97
C GLU A 46 21.53 -19.37 -8.45
N VAL A 47 21.52 -18.45 -7.51
CA VAL A 47 21.56 -17.00 -7.78
C VAL A 47 22.60 -16.33 -6.89
N ILE A 48 23.30 -15.35 -7.44
CA ILE A 48 24.31 -14.55 -6.78
C ILE A 48 23.77 -13.14 -6.65
N ILE A 49 23.76 -12.61 -5.43
CA ILE A 49 23.18 -11.34 -5.08
C ILE A 49 24.27 -10.44 -4.51
N PRO A 50 24.59 -9.29 -5.13
CA PRO A 50 25.58 -8.37 -4.59
C PRO A 50 25.25 -7.94 -3.16
N ASP A 51 26.30 -7.84 -2.32
CA ASP A 51 26.16 -7.48 -0.93
C ASP A 51 25.96 -5.97 -0.79
N ASN A 52 24.73 -5.57 -0.66
CA ASN A 52 24.35 -4.20 -0.32
C ASN A 52 23.12 -4.18 0.59
N GLU A 53 22.88 -3.07 1.25
CA GLU A 53 21.81 -2.92 2.25
C GLU A 53 20.42 -3.24 1.71
N ASN A 54 20.13 -2.85 0.47
CA ASN A 54 18.82 -3.11 -0.16
C ASN A 54 18.63 -4.59 -0.47
N ASN A 55 19.68 -5.25 -0.96
CA ASN A 55 19.63 -6.67 -1.27
C ASN A 55 19.53 -7.52 -0.01
N VAL A 56 20.21 -7.16 1.07
CA VAL A 56 20.06 -7.84 2.39
C VAL A 56 18.61 -7.74 2.89
N LYS A 57 17.94 -6.61 2.68
CA LYS A 57 16.50 -6.48 2.99
C LYS A 57 15.64 -7.42 2.14
N GLN A 58 15.94 -7.53 0.85
CA GLN A 58 15.20 -8.43 -0.06
C GLN A 58 15.45 -9.92 0.28
N ILE A 59 16.69 -10.30 0.58
CA ILE A 59 17.02 -11.65 1.04
C ILE A 59 16.24 -11.99 2.31
N ARG A 60 16.11 -11.05 3.23
CA ARG A 60 15.31 -11.24 4.45
C ARG A 60 13.85 -11.55 4.13
N LEU A 61 13.24 -10.84 3.18
CA LEU A 61 11.87 -11.12 2.72
C LEU A 61 11.75 -12.52 2.11
N ILE A 62 12.79 -12.96 1.39
CA ILE A 62 12.85 -14.32 0.86
C ILE A 62 12.90 -15.34 2.00
N LEU A 63 13.75 -15.13 3.02
CA LEU A 63 13.86 -16.01 4.18
C LEU A 63 12.57 -16.11 5.00
N GLU A 64 11.84 -14.99 5.13
CA GLU A 64 10.54 -14.96 5.80
C GLU A 64 9.49 -15.78 5.02
N ARG A 65 9.63 -15.86 3.72
CA ARG A 65 8.70 -16.54 2.81
C ARG A 65 9.09 -18.00 2.53
N TYR A 66 10.38 -18.21 2.34
CA TYR A 66 10.98 -19.52 2.06
C TYR A 66 12.13 -19.71 3.04
N PRO A 67 11.93 -20.42 4.16
CA PRO A 67 13.00 -20.70 5.09
C PRO A 67 14.15 -21.41 4.41
N LEU A 68 15.31 -20.76 4.36
CA LEU A 68 16.56 -21.32 3.86
C LEU A 68 17.45 -21.70 5.03
N GLU A 69 18.29 -22.71 4.84
CA GLU A 69 19.38 -22.99 5.75
C GLU A 69 20.47 -21.92 5.58
N ILE A 70 20.75 -21.16 6.65
CA ILE A 70 21.76 -20.12 6.62
C ILE A 70 23.11 -20.71 6.99
N LEU A 71 23.96 -20.92 5.98
CA LEU A 71 25.30 -21.48 6.19
C LEU A 71 26.24 -20.46 6.86
N SER A 72 26.13 -19.19 6.50
CA SER A 72 26.94 -18.10 7.07
C SER A 72 26.20 -17.34 8.19
N LYS A 73 25.79 -18.05 9.26
CA LYS A 73 24.92 -17.53 10.33
C LYS A 73 25.45 -16.27 11.01
N SER A 74 26.72 -16.22 11.36
CA SER A 74 27.35 -15.06 12.04
C SER A 74 27.35 -13.81 11.17
N VAL A 75 27.67 -13.96 9.89
CA VAL A 75 27.68 -12.86 8.91
C VAL A 75 26.26 -12.37 8.67
N TRP A 76 25.31 -13.28 8.47
CA TRP A 76 23.90 -12.97 8.31
C TRP A 76 23.36 -12.19 9.53
N GLN A 77 23.62 -12.71 10.72
CA GLN A 77 23.17 -12.03 11.96
C GLN A 77 23.75 -10.63 12.09
N ARG A 78 25.02 -10.43 11.80
CA ARG A 78 25.67 -9.12 11.83
C ARG A 78 25.07 -8.17 10.79
N LYS A 79 24.93 -8.60 9.53
CA LYS A 79 24.42 -7.77 8.43
C LYS A 79 22.90 -7.57 8.49
N ALA A 80 22.15 -8.58 8.86
CA ALA A 80 20.72 -8.48 9.11
C ALA A 80 20.39 -7.71 10.40
N ARG A 81 21.27 -7.74 11.41
CA ARG A 81 21.15 -6.94 12.65
C ARG A 81 21.61 -5.52 12.47
N ALA A 82 22.54 -5.21 11.58
CA ALA A 82 23.10 -3.86 11.40
C ALA A 82 22.03 -2.80 11.12
N LYS A 83 20.84 -3.20 10.71
CA LYS A 83 19.57 -2.47 10.88
C LYS A 83 18.43 -3.47 11.05
N ILE A 84 18.37 -4.16 12.16
CA ILE A 84 17.08 -4.56 12.69
C ILE A 84 16.34 -3.23 12.86
N ILE A 85 15.57 -2.86 11.84
CA ILE A 85 14.39 -2.06 12.07
C ILE A 85 13.80 -2.69 13.32
N LYS A 86 13.90 -1.95 14.43
CA LYS A 86 13.23 -2.25 15.69
C LYS A 86 11.99 -3.05 15.35
N LYS A 87 11.77 -4.20 16.02
CA LYS A 87 10.51 -4.97 15.96
C LYS A 87 9.42 -4.01 15.55
N PRO A 88 8.58 -4.29 14.53
CA PRO A 88 7.55 -3.33 14.21
C PRO A 88 6.95 -3.00 15.55
N THR A 89 7.24 -1.82 15.99
CA THR A 89 6.60 -1.27 17.13
C THR A 89 5.18 -1.30 16.65
N ILE A 90 4.35 -2.24 17.13
CA ILE A 90 2.92 -1.97 17.27
C ILE A 90 2.95 -0.53 17.66
N ILE A 91 2.54 0.36 16.74
CA ILE A 91 2.71 1.79 16.93
C ILE A 91 1.99 2.04 18.22
N LYS A 92 2.74 2.03 19.34
CA LYS A 92 2.18 2.39 20.62
C LYS A 92 1.70 3.79 20.40
N ILE A 93 0.40 3.99 20.49
CA ILE A 93 -0.35 5.22 20.23
C ILE A 93 0.22 6.39 21.05
N GLU A 94 1.09 6.09 22.01
CA GLU A 94 1.72 7.00 22.98
C GLU A 94 2.83 7.90 22.43
N LYS A 95 3.38 7.69 21.25
CA LYS A 95 4.34 8.63 20.67
C LYS A 95 3.61 9.66 19.81
N LEU A 96 3.46 10.86 20.38
CA LEU A 96 3.03 12.05 19.65
C LEU A 96 3.84 12.21 18.35
N SER A 97 3.18 12.09 17.22
CA SER A 97 3.81 12.38 15.94
C SER A 97 4.02 13.89 15.82
N LYS A 98 5.24 14.30 15.43
CA LYS A 98 5.57 15.70 15.12
C LYS A 98 5.18 16.09 13.68
N ALA A 99 4.54 15.19 12.92
CA ALA A 99 4.14 15.49 11.56
C ALA A 99 3.11 16.63 11.54
N ILE A 100 3.45 17.70 10.84
CA ILE A 100 2.59 18.86 10.64
C ILE A 100 2.36 18.99 9.14
N PRO A 101 1.11 19.11 8.68
CA PRO A 101 0.84 19.35 7.28
C PRO A 101 1.39 20.71 6.85
N LYS A 102 1.82 20.80 5.58
CA LYS A 102 2.31 22.06 5.02
C LYS A 102 1.17 23.08 4.85
N LYS A 103 1.55 24.34 4.61
CA LYS A 103 0.64 25.51 4.47
C LYS A 103 -0.51 25.35 3.45
N GLN A 104 -0.40 24.40 2.52
CA GLN A 104 -1.48 24.08 1.58
C GLN A 104 -2.68 23.39 2.25
N PHE A 105 -2.49 22.80 3.43
CA PHE A 105 -3.58 22.19 4.21
C PHE A 105 -4.21 23.22 5.13
N ARG A 106 -5.54 23.27 5.15
CA ARG A 106 -6.34 24.08 6.08
C ARG A 106 -6.76 23.22 7.26
N GLY A 107 -6.70 23.77 8.46
CA GLY A 107 -7.18 23.11 9.66
C GLY A 107 -6.11 22.43 10.50
N LYS A 108 -6.55 21.74 11.54
CA LYS A 108 -5.68 21.06 12.51
C LYS A 108 -5.96 19.56 12.51
N LEU A 109 -4.92 18.76 12.52
CA LEU A 109 -5.02 17.30 12.67
C LEU A 109 -5.05 16.92 14.15
N LEU A 110 -5.88 15.96 14.49
CA LEU A 110 -5.83 15.27 15.79
C LEU A 110 -4.54 14.45 15.89
N ASN A 111 -4.10 14.11 17.09
CA ASN A 111 -2.82 13.43 17.30
C ASN A 111 -2.71 12.10 16.51
N PHE A 112 -3.75 11.28 16.53
CA PHE A 112 -3.75 10.05 15.75
C PHE A 112 -3.78 10.33 14.23
N GLN A 113 -4.38 11.42 13.77
CA GLN A 113 -4.35 11.82 12.34
C GLN A 113 -2.95 12.28 11.91
N LYS A 114 -2.20 12.95 12.80
CA LYS A 114 -0.78 13.27 12.57
C LYS A 114 0.06 12.01 12.42
N MET A 115 -0.23 10.96 13.20
CA MET A 115 0.42 9.66 13.04
C MET A 115 0.12 9.03 11.68
N GLY A 116 -1.12 9.16 11.18
CA GLY A 116 -1.49 8.72 9.84
C GLY A 116 -0.76 9.48 8.73
N LEU A 117 -0.63 10.79 8.89
CA LEU A 117 0.19 11.63 7.99
C LEU A 117 1.65 11.17 8.00
N ASP A 118 2.25 10.95 9.18
CA ASP A 118 3.63 10.48 9.33
C ASP A 118 3.84 9.12 8.64
N PHE A 119 2.87 8.21 8.79
CA PHE A 119 2.89 6.92 8.12
C PHE A 119 2.85 7.06 6.59
N LEU A 120 1.97 7.92 6.04
CA LEU A 120 1.90 8.19 4.60
C LEU A 120 3.20 8.81 4.07
N LEU A 121 3.80 9.73 4.79
CA LEU A 121 5.08 10.34 4.44
C LEU A 121 6.21 9.29 4.42
N LYS A 122 6.30 8.44 5.44
CA LYS A 122 7.31 7.37 5.54
C LYS A 122 7.14 6.28 4.48
N SER A 123 5.91 6.00 4.05
CA SER A 123 5.61 5.05 2.99
C SER A 123 5.69 5.66 1.59
N SER A 124 6.09 6.93 1.48
CA SER A 124 6.09 7.69 0.21
C SER A 124 4.73 7.61 -0.50
N GLY A 125 3.64 7.67 0.28
CA GLY A 125 2.27 7.64 -0.23
C GLY A 125 1.85 6.35 -0.94
N ASN A 126 2.60 5.25 -0.78
CA ASN A 126 2.22 3.95 -1.33
C ASN A 126 1.73 3.05 -0.18
N ALA A 127 0.50 3.31 0.29
CA ALA A 127 0.00 2.78 1.54
C ALA A 127 -1.52 2.60 1.59
N LEU A 128 -1.95 1.79 2.55
CA LEU A 128 -3.33 1.53 2.91
C LEU A 128 -3.63 2.11 4.30
N LEU A 129 -4.49 3.13 4.37
CA LEU A 129 -5.10 3.57 5.61
C LEU A 129 -6.33 2.69 5.90
N ALA A 130 -6.16 1.76 6.80
CA ALA A 130 -7.18 0.78 7.19
C ALA A 130 -7.85 1.11 8.54
N ASP A 131 -7.82 2.36 8.94
CA ASP A 131 -8.46 2.85 10.17
C ASP A 131 -9.97 2.62 10.17
N ASP A 132 -10.56 2.46 11.33
CA ASP A 132 -12.01 2.36 11.48
C ASP A 132 -12.73 3.55 10.85
N MET A 133 -14.01 3.35 10.48
CA MET A 133 -14.83 4.40 9.89
C MET A 133 -14.94 5.60 10.84
N GLY A 134 -14.86 6.82 10.29
CA GLY A 134 -14.97 8.08 11.07
C GLY A 134 -13.66 8.55 11.72
N LEU A 135 -12.52 7.88 11.52
CA LEU A 135 -11.21 8.36 11.97
C LEU A 135 -10.56 9.37 11.01
N GLY A 136 -11.29 9.86 10.02
CA GLY A 136 -10.82 10.92 9.12
C GLY A 136 -9.73 10.48 8.15
N LYS A 137 -9.86 9.30 7.54
CA LYS A 137 -8.94 8.81 6.50
C LYS A 137 -8.79 9.81 5.35
N THR A 138 -9.90 10.42 4.91
CA THR A 138 -9.92 11.46 3.87
C THR A 138 -9.05 12.66 4.28
N VAL A 139 -9.25 13.19 5.48
CA VAL A 139 -8.48 14.34 6.01
C VAL A 139 -6.99 14.01 6.10
N GLN A 140 -6.62 12.83 6.58
CA GLN A 140 -5.22 12.36 6.62
C GLN A 140 -4.60 12.29 5.22
N THR A 141 -5.36 11.81 4.22
CA THR A 141 -4.93 11.74 2.82
C THR A 141 -4.74 13.14 2.22
N LEU A 142 -5.68 14.06 2.45
CA LEU A 142 -5.56 15.45 1.99
C LEU A 142 -4.37 16.17 2.64
N ALA A 143 -4.13 15.93 3.93
CA ALA A 143 -2.96 16.45 4.63
C ALA A 143 -1.65 15.90 4.01
N TYR A 144 -1.61 14.62 3.60
CA TYR A 144 -0.48 14.04 2.88
C TYR A 144 -0.28 14.71 1.52
N ILE A 145 -1.35 14.83 0.70
CA ILE A 145 -1.31 15.49 -0.61
C ILE A 145 -0.80 16.93 -0.49
N ALA A 146 -1.23 17.64 0.54
CA ALA A 146 -0.75 19.00 0.82
C ALA A 146 0.73 19.05 1.23
N SER A 147 1.24 18.00 1.86
CA SER A 147 2.58 17.97 2.47
C SER A 147 3.66 17.49 1.52
N GLU A 148 3.32 16.63 0.57
CA GLU A 148 4.30 16.06 -0.37
C GLU A 148 4.46 16.95 -1.60
N LYS A 149 5.62 16.86 -2.24
CA LYS A 149 5.90 17.61 -3.47
C LYS A 149 5.31 16.88 -4.67
N GLN A 150 4.80 17.66 -5.65
CA GLN A 150 4.32 17.12 -6.94
C GLN A 150 3.27 16.01 -6.81
N THR A 151 2.27 16.23 -5.97
CA THR A 151 1.14 15.30 -5.78
C THR A 151 0.01 15.51 -6.79
N SER A 152 -0.13 16.70 -7.34
CA SER A 152 -1.16 17.04 -8.33
C SER A 152 -0.68 16.80 -9.75
N PRO A 153 -1.56 16.42 -10.68
CA PRO A 153 -3.01 16.16 -10.48
C PRO A 153 -3.30 14.88 -9.70
N VAL A 154 -4.41 14.88 -8.98
CA VAL A 154 -4.88 13.76 -8.13
C VAL A 154 -6.11 13.11 -8.76
N LEU A 155 -6.11 11.79 -8.92
CA LEU A 155 -7.28 11.01 -9.26
C LEU A 155 -7.83 10.30 -8.02
N VAL A 156 -9.05 10.66 -7.63
CA VAL A 156 -9.79 9.98 -6.55
C VAL A 156 -10.81 9.05 -7.18
N VAL A 157 -10.68 7.77 -6.90
CA VAL A 157 -11.63 6.72 -7.27
C VAL A 157 -12.38 6.29 -6.02
N ALA A 158 -13.69 6.52 -6.00
CA ALA A 158 -14.50 6.30 -4.82
C ALA A 158 -15.91 5.80 -5.18
N PRO A 159 -16.71 5.25 -4.25
CA PRO A 159 -18.11 4.99 -4.48
C PRO A 159 -18.87 6.28 -4.87
N LEU A 160 -19.86 6.15 -5.75
CA LEU A 160 -20.60 7.30 -6.28
C LEU A 160 -21.15 8.22 -5.17
N VAL A 161 -21.67 7.61 -4.11
CA VAL A 161 -22.26 8.33 -2.97
C VAL A 161 -21.26 9.16 -2.17
N THR A 162 -19.97 8.82 -2.23
CA THR A 162 -18.91 9.52 -1.48
C THR A 162 -18.23 10.62 -2.27
N LEU A 163 -18.44 10.72 -3.59
CA LEU A 163 -17.76 11.72 -4.44
C LEU A 163 -18.09 13.17 -4.01
N THR A 164 -19.34 13.45 -3.66
CA THR A 164 -19.75 14.79 -3.18
C THR A 164 -19.08 15.12 -1.85
N ASN A 165 -18.91 14.12 -0.97
CA ASN A 165 -18.18 14.32 0.28
C ASN A 165 -16.69 14.61 0.01
N TRP A 166 -16.07 13.89 -0.92
CA TRP A 166 -14.69 14.18 -1.34
C TRP A 166 -14.52 15.61 -1.83
N GLN A 167 -15.44 16.08 -2.69
CA GLN A 167 -15.42 17.46 -3.17
C GLN A 167 -15.46 18.47 -2.00
N ARG A 168 -16.42 18.31 -1.07
CA ARG A 168 -16.55 19.18 0.11
C ARG A 168 -15.31 19.16 1.01
N GLU A 169 -14.72 17.99 1.23
CA GLU A 169 -13.51 17.84 2.04
C GLU A 169 -12.30 18.50 1.37
N ILE A 170 -12.17 18.41 0.04
CA ILE A 170 -11.11 19.09 -0.72
C ILE A 170 -11.28 20.61 -0.60
N GLU A 171 -12.48 21.13 -0.85
CA GLU A 171 -12.79 22.56 -0.73
C GLU A 171 -12.52 23.10 0.69
N ARG A 172 -12.83 22.29 1.70
CA ARG A 172 -12.64 22.65 3.11
C ARG A 172 -11.18 22.64 3.55
N PHE A 173 -10.40 21.64 3.15
CA PHE A 173 -9.07 21.36 3.73
C PHE A 173 -7.90 21.72 2.81
N MET A 174 -8.13 22.04 1.54
CA MET A 174 -7.04 22.30 0.59
C MET A 174 -7.04 23.75 0.13
N LYS A 175 -5.82 24.33 0.02
CA LYS A 175 -5.58 25.60 -0.67
C LYS A 175 -5.07 25.33 -2.08
N LYS A 176 -5.41 26.19 -3.04
CA LYS A 176 -4.91 26.12 -4.41
C LYS A 176 -3.41 26.38 -4.45
N LYS A 177 -2.71 25.63 -5.29
CA LYS A 177 -1.36 25.95 -5.75
C LYS A 177 -1.43 26.59 -7.12
N SER A 178 -0.72 27.68 -7.32
CA SER A 178 -0.50 28.26 -8.65
C SER A 178 0.48 27.40 -9.45
N ARG A 179 0.57 27.61 -10.78
CA ARG A 179 1.48 26.84 -11.67
C ARG A 179 2.96 26.94 -11.25
N ASN A 180 3.39 28.03 -10.64
CA ASN A 180 4.75 28.21 -10.11
C ASN A 180 4.93 27.67 -8.67
N GLY A 181 3.95 26.93 -8.13
CA GLY A 181 4.00 26.27 -6.84
C GLY A 181 3.70 27.16 -5.64
N ARG A 182 3.35 28.45 -5.82
CA ARG A 182 2.94 29.34 -4.74
C ARG A 182 1.53 28.99 -4.27
N ILE A 183 1.28 29.12 -2.96
CA ILE A 183 -0.05 28.92 -2.37
C ILE A 183 -0.87 30.19 -2.59
N VAL A 184 -2.08 30.02 -3.12
CA VAL A 184 -3.07 31.08 -3.26
C VAL A 184 -3.91 31.06 -1.98
N GLU A 185 -3.82 32.11 -1.15
CA GLU A 185 -4.38 32.11 0.22
C GLU A 185 -5.87 31.75 0.26
N ASP A 186 -6.69 32.39 -0.58
CA ASP A 186 -8.13 32.15 -0.63
C ASP A 186 -8.54 31.23 -1.80
N GLY A 187 -7.55 30.68 -2.50
CA GLY A 187 -7.81 29.81 -3.65
C GLY A 187 -8.23 28.39 -3.23
N VAL A 188 -9.23 27.85 -3.92
CA VAL A 188 -9.64 26.44 -3.84
C VAL A 188 -9.07 25.71 -5.03
N PRO A 189 -8.57 24.46 -4.88
CA PRO A 189 -8.15 23.63 -6.01
C PRO A 189 -9.26 23.45 -7.04
N THR A 190 -8.88 23.32 -8.31
CA THR A 190 -9.85 23.01 -9.36
C THR A 190 -10.24 21.54 -9.29
N ILE A 191 -11.55 21.26 -9.27
CA ILE A 191 -12.10 19.92 -9.07
C ILE A 191 -13.08 19.60 -10.21
N THR A 192 -12.99 18.41 -10.77
CA THR A 192 -14.00 17.89 -11.68
C THR A 192 -14.51 16.54 -11.23
N SER A 193 -15.82 16.34 -11.30
CA SER A 193 -16.46 15.04 -11.05
C SER A 193 -16.86 14.42 -12.39
N ILE A 194 -16.24 13.30 -12.73
CA ILE A 194 -16.52 12.55 -13.95
C ILE A 194 -17.74 11.66 -13.69
N ARG A 195 -18.91 12.11 -14.14
CA ARG A 195 -20.21 11.45 -13.87
C ARG A 195 -20.77 10.69 -15.08
N SER A 196 -20.18 10.88 -16.27
CA SER A 196 -20.66 10.26 -17.50
C SER A 196 -19.52 9.71 -18.35
N GLY A 197 -19.79 8.63 -19.05
CA GLY A 197 -18.88 8.08 -20.07
C GLY A 197 -18.74 8.96 -21.32
N LYS A 198 -19.62 9.96 -21.52
CA LYS A 198 -19.68 10.85 -22.68
C LYS A 198 -19.14 12.28 -22.41
N GLN A 199 -18.66 12.57 -21.20
CA GLN A 199 -18.10 13.89 -20.86
C GLN A 199 -16.87 14.20 -21.74
N LYS A 200 -16.91 15.32 -22.51
CA LYS A 200 -15.93 15.58 -23.58
C LYS A 200 -14.57 16.08 -23.06
N GLU A 201 -14.52 16.99 -22.11
CA GLU A 201 -13.26 17.55 -21.60
C GLU A 201 -13.04 17.23 -20.13
N ILE A 202 -11.86 16.70 -19.81
CA ILE A 202 -11.41 16.36 -18.45
C ILE A 202 -9.95 16.77 -18.21
N SER A 203 -9.48 17.82 -18.88
CA SER A 203 -8.11 18.34 -18.74
C SER A 203 -8.01 19.50 -17.74
N ASP A 204 -6.81 19.72 -17.20
CA ASP A 204 -6.41 20.89 -16.39
C ASP A 204 -7.10 21.10 -15.03
N TYR A 205 -7.40 20.00 -14.36
CA TYR A 205 -7.88 20.05 -12.97
C TYR A 205 -6.82 19.56 -11.97
N ASP A 206 -6.85 20.11 -10.76
CA ASP A 206 -6.02 19.64 -9.65
C ASP A 206 -6.51 18.30 -9.11
N PHE A 207 -7.84 18.10 -9.09
CA PHE A 207 -8.51 16.89 -8.63
C PHE A 207 -9.54 16.38 -9.63
N TYR A 208 -9.46 15.09 -9.91
CA TYR A 208 -10.42 14.32 -10.70
C TYR A 208 -11.12 13.32 -9.79
N LEU A 209 -12.44 13.39 -9.71
CA LEU A 209 -13.27 12.49 -8.91
C LEU A 209 -14.04 11.56 -9.86
N ILE A 210 -13.95 10.25 -9.66
CA ILE A 210 -14.65 9.26 -10.50
C ILE A 210 -15.10 8.06 -9.67
N ASN A 211 -16.21 7.44 -10.06
CA ASN A 211 -16.61 6.19 -9.44
C ASN A 211 -15.97 4.97 -10.11
N TYR A 212 -15.96 3.85 -9.39
CA TYR A 212 -15.37 2.60 -9.87
C TYR A 212 -16.01 2.04 -11.16
N GLU A 213 -17.30 2.28 -11.37
CA GLU A 213 -18.06 1.79 -12.51
C GLU A 213 -17.71 2.50 -13.81
N LEU A 214 -17.46 3.80 -13.74
CA LEU A 214 -17.07 4.61 -14.90
C LEU A 214 -15.59 4.47 -15.26
N LEU A 215 -14.76 4.07 -14.33
CA LEU A 215 -13.33 4.00 -14.50
C LEU A 215 -12.89 3.22 -15.76
N TYR A 216 -13.50 2.04 -15.98
CA TYR A 216 -13.19 1.22 -17.14
C TYR A 216 -13.53 1.93 -18.46
N LYS A 217 -14.67 2.66 -18.50
CA LYS A 217 -15.12 3.39 -19.70
C LYS A 217 -14.23 4.60 -20.00
N ARG A 218 -13.63 5.22 -18.98
CA ARG A 218 -12.82 6.44 -19.09
C ARG A 218 -11.32 6.18 -19.00
N GLN A 219 -10.89 4.94 -18.98
CA GLN A 219 -9.49 4.57 -18.76
C GLN A 219 -8.53 5.20 -19.79
N ILE A 220 -8.92 5.26 -21.06
CA ILE A 220 -8.10 5.86 -22.13
C ILE A 220 -7.91 7.36 -21.90
N ASP A 221 -8.99 8.08 -21.57
CA ASP A 221 -8.92 9.52 -21.32
C ASP A 221 -8.08 9.81 -20.06
N LEU A 222 -8.32 9.06 -18.98
CA LEU A 222 -7.55 9.18 -17.76
C LEU A 222 -6.06 8.88 -17.96
N SER A 223 -5.72 7.99 -18.90
CA SER A 223 -4.33 7.67 -19.20
C SER A 223 -3.58 8.79 -19.91
N LYS A 224 -4.28 9.73 -20.54
CA LYS A 224 -3.69 10.93 -21.16
C LYS A 224 -3.37 12.02 -20.14
N LEU A 225 -4.03 11.99 -18.98
CA LEU A 225 -3.77 12.93 -17.90
C LEU A 225 -2.47 12.54 -17.19
N LYS A 226 -1.66 13.54 -16.85
CA LYS A 226 -0.40 13.34 -16.13
C LYS A 226 -0.63 13.17 -14.62
N ILE A 227 -1.58 12.31 -14.23
CA ILE A 227 -1.93 12.04 -12.83
C ILE A 227 -0.68 11.65 -12.04
N GLN A 228 -0.46 12.31 -10.90
CA GLN A 228 0.67 12.02 -10.00
C GLN A 228 0.25 11.14 -8.81
N THR A 229 -0.97 11.35 -8.32
CA THR A 229 -1.50 10.63 -7.15
C THR A 229 -2.80 9.90 -7.50
N LEU A 230 -2.84 8.62 -7.19
CA LEU A 230 -4.04 7.79 -7.25
C LEU A 230 -4.54 7.51 -5.83
N VAL A 231 -5.75 7.92 -5.53
CA VAL A 231 -6.45 7.60 -4.28
C VAL A 231 -7.60 6.64 -4.59
N CYS A 232 -7.64 5.51 -3.90
CA CYS A 232 -8.72 4.53 -3.99
C CYS A 232 -9.47 4.48 -2.66
N ASP A 233 -10.62 5.14 -2.58
CA ASP A 233 -11.48 5.11 -1.41
C ASP A 233 -12.38 3.88 -1.43
N GLU A 234 -12.65 3.31 -0.25
CA GLU A 234 -13.31 2.00 -0.10
C GLU A 234 -12.65 0.96 -1.01
N VAL A 235 -11.32 0.84 -0.87
CA VAL A 235 -10.45 0.06 -1.77
C VAL A 235 -10.81 -1.43 -1.84
N GLN A 236 -11.62 -1.95 -0.91
CA GLN A 236 -12.17 -3.31 -0.97
C GLN A 236 -13.03 -3.57 -2.22
N HIS A 237 -13.48 -2.54 -2.93
CA HIS A 237 -14.07 -2.70 -4.27
C HIS A 237 -13.11 -3.35 -5.28
N LEU A 238 -11.81 -3.37 -4.99
CA LEU A 238 -10.74 -3.93 -5.83
C LEU A 238 -10.26 -5.32 -5.36
N ARG A 239 -10.97 -5.95 -4.40
CA ARG A 239 -10.60 -7.23 -3.78
C ARG A 239 -10.52 -8.44 -4.73
N SER A 240 -11.04 -8.34 -5.95
CA SER A 240 -11.00 -9.41 -6.94
C SER A 240 -10.21 -8.99 -8.18
N LYS A 241 -9.11 -9.71 -8.44
CA LYS A 241 -8.21 -9.46 -9.58
C LYS A 241 -8.85 -9.71 -10.96
N THR A 242 -9.98 -10.42 -11.02
CA THR A 242 -10.67 -10.75 -12.28
C THR A 242 -11.58 -9.62 -12.75
N THR A 243 -11.96 -8.69 -11.88
CA THR A 243 -12.92 -7.63 -12.19
C THR A 243 -12.35 -6.58 -13.16
N LYS A 244 -13.24 -6.00 -13.98
CA LYS A 244 -12.90 -4.88 -14.87
C LYS A 244 -12.35 -3.68 -14.08
N LYS A 245 -12.89 -3.41 -12.88
CA LYS A 245 -12.43 -2.36 -11.96
C LYS A 245 -10.97 -2.53 -11.57
N TYR A 246 -10.60 -3.72 -11.10
CA TYR A 246 -9.21 -4.02 -10.73
C TYR A 246 -8.27 -3.86 -11.93
N LYS A 247 -8.62 -4.45 -13.09
CA LYS A 247 -7.77 -4.38 -14.30
C LYS A 247 -7.53 -2.93 -14.74
N ALA A 248 -8.58 -2.09 -14.69
CA ALA A 248 -8.48 -0.68 -15.04
C ALA A 248 -7.57 0.11 -14.07
N ILE A 249 -7.78 -0.06 -12.76
CA ILE A 249 -6.93 0.57 -11.74
C ILE A 249 -5.48 0.08 -11.84
N LYS A 250 -5.27 -1.22 -12.03
CA LYS A 250 -3.92 -1.80 -12.15
C LYS A 250 -3.15 -1.18 -13.32
N LYS A 251 -3.82 -0.99 -14.46
CA LYS A 251 -3.22 -0.34 -15.63
C LYS A 251 -2.87 1.12 -15.34
N LEU A 252 -3.78 1.89 -14.73
CA LEU A 252 -3.51 3.28 -14.33
C LEU A 252 -2.39 3.37 -13.30
N ALA A 253 -2.45 2.57 -12.23
CA ALA A 253 -1.43 2.54 -11.19
C ALA A 253 -0.02 2.21 -11.71
N GLY A 254 0.08 1.48 -12.82
CA GLY A 254 1.34 1.15 -13.49
C GLY A 254 1.91 2.27 -14.37
N MET A 255 1.21 3.40 -14.55
CA MET A 255 1.71 4.50 -15.36
C MET A 255 2.90 5.20 -14.70
N LYS A 256 3.90 5.60 -15.50
CA LYS A 256 5.10 6.32 -15.02
C LYS A 256 4.79 7.64 -14.31
N SER A 257 3.67 8.28 -14.64
CA SER A 257 3.25 9.54 -14.01
C SER A 257 2.75 9.32 -12.58
N ILE A 258 2.14 8.17 -12.26
CA ILE A 258 1.58 7.90 -10.93
C ILE A 258 2.69 7.46 -9.97
N LYS A 259 3.06 8.38 -9.09
CA LYS A 259 4.10 8.18 -8.06
C LYS A 259 3.52 7.68 -6.75
N TYR A 260 2.32 8.13 -6.40
CA TYR A 260 1.69 7.89 -5.11
C TYR A 260 0.37 7.13 -5.26
N ARG A 261 0.15 6.12 -4.41
CA ARG A 261 -1.03 5.23 -4.47
C ARG A 261 -1.56 5.02 -3.07
N VAL A 262 -2.60 5.76 -2.69
CA VAL A 262 -3.21 5.69 -1.37
C VAL A 262 -4.51 4.90 -1.44
N GLY A 263 -4.61 3.84 -0.66
CA GLY A 263 -5.85 3.09 -0.46
C GLY A 263 -6.50 3.44 0.88
N LEU A 264 -7.82 3.57 0.91
CA LEU A 264 -8.59 3.83 2.11
C LEU A 264 -9.65 2.74 2.28
N SER A 265 -9.77 2.18 3.49
CA SER A 265 -10.85 1.24 3.83
C SER A 265 -11.04 1.13 5.33
N GLY A 266 -12.28 1.03 5.79
CA GLY A 266 -12.57 0.59 7.17
C GLY A 266 -12.50 -0.93 7.32
N THR A 267 -12.66 -1.67 6.23
CA THR A 267 -12.71 -3.15 6.18
C THR A 267 -11.92 -3.69 4.99
N PRO A 268 -10.57 -3.63 5.05
CA PRO A 268 -9.72 -4.01 3.90
C PRO A 268 -9.81 -5.49 3.53
N ILE A 269 -10.20 -6.33 4.47
CA ILE A 269 -10.47 -7.76 4.27
C ILE A 269 -11.92 -8.00 4.68
N TYR A 270 -12.75 -8.46 3.75
CA TYR A 270 -14.19 -8.66 3.99
C TYR A 270 -14.52 -10.11 4.31
N ASN A 271 -14.24 -11.03 3.39
CA ASN A 271 -14.58 -12.46 3.54
C ASN A 271 -13.35 -13.35 3.72
N HIS A 272 -12.34 -13.15 2.88
CA HIS A 272 -11.18 -14.04 2.80
C HIS A 272 -9.88 -13.24 2.85
N GLY A 273 -8.91 -13.74 3.58
CA GLY A 273 -7.61 -13.05 3.71
C GLY A 273 -6.89 -12.84 2.37
N SER A 274 -7.17 -13.65 1.34
CA SER A 274 -6.61 -13.49 -0.01
C SER A 274 -7.10 -12.23 -0.75
N GLU A 275 -8.19 -11.62 -0.31
CA GLU A 275 -8.72 -10.36 -0.87
C GLU A 275 -7.77 -9.18 -0.69
N ILE A 276 -6.84 -9.28 0.24
CA ILE A 276 -5.83 -8.23 0.47
C ILE A 276 -4.78 -8.18 -0.65
N TRP A 277 -4.51 -9.31 -1.32
CA TRP A 277 -3.47 -9.37 -2.35
C TRP A 277 -3.70 -8.39 -3.51
N PRO A 278 -4.89 -8.33 -4.16
CA PRO A 278 -5.15 -7.37 -5.24
C PRO A 278 -5.02 -5.91 -4.80
N ILE A 279 -5.39 -5.61 -3.57
CA ILE A 279 -5.29 -4.26 -3.00
C ILE A 279 -3.80 -3.87 -2.86
N VAL A 280 -3.01 -4.75 -2.26
CA VAL A 280 -1.57 -4.51 -2.08
C VAL A 280 -0.83 -4.49 -3.42
N ASP A 281 -1.23 -5.31 -4.38
CA ASP A 281 -0.64 -5.33 -5.71
C ASP A 281 -0.84 -4.01 -6.49
N ILE A 282 -1.90 -3.26 -6.20
CA ILE A 282 -2.11 -1.91 -6.73
C ILE A 282 -1.25 -0.89 -5.98
N LEU A 283 -1.28 -0.91 -4.64
CA LEU A 283 -0.66 0.13 -3.82
C LEU A 283 0.86 -0.01 -3.76
N LYS A 284 1.35 -1.23 -3.63
CA LYS A 284 2.79 -1.55 -3.51
C LYS A 284 3.10 -2.83 -4.30
N PRO A 285 3.19 -2.75 -5.64
CA PRO A 285 3.41 -3.90 -6.49
C PRO A 285 4.62 -4.72 -6.06
N GLY A 286 4.48 -6.05 -6.08
CA GLY A 286 5.55 -6.98 -5.75
C GLY A 286 5.74 -7.26 -4.25
N LEU A 287 5.15 -6.49 -3.34
CA LEU A 287 5.31 -6.70 -1.88
C LEU A 287 4.89 -8.12 -1.45
N LEU A 288 3.80 -8.63 -1.98
CA LEU A 288 3.29 -9.98 -1.68
C LEU A 288 3.63 -11.02 -2.77
N GLY A 289 4.50 -10.66 -3.72
CA GLY A 289 4.82 -11.49 -4.88
C GLY A 289 3.66 -11.66 -5.85
N SER A 290 3.75 -12.61 -6.79
CA SER A 290 2.63 -12.97 -7.66
C SER A 290 1.47 -13.58 -6.86
N PHE A 291 0.25 -13.52 -7.41
CA PHE A 291 -0.91 -14.12 -6.73
C PHE A 291 -0.76 -15.63 -6.51
N LYS A 292 -0.10 -16.33 -7.44
CA LYS A 292 0.17 -17.75 -7.32
C LYS A 292 1.07 -18.04 -6.13
N GLU A 293 2.20 -17.34 -6.03
CA GLU A 293 3.13 -17.47 -4.92
C GLU A 293 2.50 -17.09 -3.58
N PHE A 294 1.71 -16.00 -3.54
CA PHE A 294 0.96 -15.61 -2.36
C PHE A 294 0.01 -16.74 -1.91
N CYS A 295 -0.72 -17.35 -2.84
CA CYS A 295 -1.62 -18.46 -2.52
C CYS A 295 -0.84 -19.71 -2.06
N GLU A 296 0.24 -20.05 -2.70
CA GLU A 296 1.08 -21.20 -2.32
C GLU A 296 1.65 -21.06 -0.91
N TYR A 297 2.02 -19.84 -0.51
CA TYR A 297 2.60 -19.60 0.80
C TYR A 297 1.56 -19.34 1.90
N PHE A 298 0.59 -18.46 1.65
CA PHE A 298 -0.34 -18.00 2.68
C PHE A 298 -1.68 -18.70 2.69
N CYS A 299 -2.09 -19.38 1.59
CA CYS A 299 -3.46 -19.85 1.45
C CYS A 299 -3.56 -21.38 1.29
N TYR A 300 -4.75 -21.89 1.58
CA TYR A 300 -5.25 -23.16 1.09
C TYR A 300 -6.50 -22.92 0.24
N LYS A 301 -6.91 -23.90 -0.54
CA LYS A 301 -8.18 -23.84 -1.28
C LYS A 301 -9.27 -24.48 -0.43
N ASP A 302 -10.39 -23.78 -0.29
CA ASP A 302 -11.61 -24.35 0.30
C ASP A 302 -12.29 -25.31 -0.70
N GLU A 303 -13.39 -25.93 -0.28
CA GLU A 303 -14.20 -26.86 -1.09
C GLU A 303 -14.72 -26.23 -2.40
N ARG A 304 -14.85 -24.90 -2.44
CA ARG A 304 -15.27 -24.12 -3.60
C ARG A 304 -14.11 -23.61 -4.45
N GLY A 305 -12.88 -24.06 -4.16
CA GLY A 305 -11.66 -23.64 -4.85
C GLY A 305 -11.19 -22.21 -4.54
N LYS A 306 -11.77 -21.53 -3.52
CA LYS A 306 -11.36 -20.19 -3.11
C LYS A 306 -10.09 -20.24 -2.26
N ALA A 307 -9.19 -19.31 -2.48
CA ALA A 307 -7.98 -19.16 -1.68
C ALA A 307 -8.30 -18.50 -0.33
N ILE A 308 -8.09 -19.23 0.76
CA ILE A 308 -8.30 -18.76 2.13
C ILE A 308 -6.95 -18.76 2.84
N VAL A 309 -6.65 -17.67 3.56
CA VAL A 309 -5.40 -17.58 4.33
C VAL A 309 -5.41 -18.60 5.47
N VAL A 310 -4.39 -19.45 5.50
CA VAL A 310 -4.16 -20.45 6.54
C VAL A 310 -4.13 -19.77 7.92
N PRO A 311 -4.89 -20.25 8.92
CA PRO A 311 -4.96 -19.63 10.25
C PRO A 311 -3.59 -19.34 10.87
N SER A 312 -2.65 -20.30 10.81
CA SER A 312 -1.28 -20.16 11.32
C SER A 312 -0.41 -19.14 10.57
N LYS A 313 -0.82 -18.69 9.39
CA LYS A 313 -0.11 -17.68 8.58
C LYS A 313 -0.69 -16.27 8.71
N ARG A 314 -1.82 -16.12 9.41
CA ARG A 314 -2.52 -14.81 9.55
C ARG A 314 -1.65 -13.77 10.23
N ASP A 315 -0.93 -14.12 11.27
CA ASP A 315 -0.09 -13.18 12.01
C ASP A 315 1.15 -12.78 11.19
N SER A 316 1.75 -13.71 10.46
CA SER A 316 2.84 -13.40 9.54
C SER A 316 2.40 -12.44 8.44
N LEU A 317 1.23 -12.68 7.84
CA LEU A 317 0.66 -11.77 6.83
C LEU A 317 0.34 -10.40 7.43
N ARG A 318 -0.31 -10.36 8.59
CA ARG A 318 -0.61 -9.11 9.31
C ARG A 318 0.66 -8.31 9.58
N HIS A 319 1.70 -8.98 10.03
CA HIS A 319 2.99 -8.36 10.32
C HIS A 319 3.61 -7.70 9.07
N VAL A 320 3.64 -8.43 7.94
CA VAL A 320 4.12 -7.88 6.66
C VAL A 320 3.31 -6.65 6.24
N LEU A 321 1.98 -6.74 6.31
CA LEU A 321 1.09 -5.64 5.95
C LEU A 321 1.31 -4.40 6.83
N GLN A 322 1.34 -4.56 8.15
CA GLN A 322 1.51 -3.45 9.09
C GLN A 322 2.90 -2.82 9.04
N ARG A 323 3.92 -3.61 8.75
CA ARG A 323 5.28 -3.11 8.61
C ARG A 323 5.46 -2.27 7.34
N ASP A 324 4.87 -2.71 6.22
CA ASP A 324 5.27 -2.24 4.91
C ASP A 324 4.23 -1.38 4.17
N VAL A 325 2.92 -1.57 4.45
CA VAL A 325 1.90 -0.95 3.59
C VAL A 325 0.63 -0.52 4.32
N MET A 326 0.32 -1.02 5.51
CA MET A 326 -0.99 -0.82 6.13
C MET A 326 -0.90 -0.21 7.52
N LEU A 327 -1.63 0.88 7.75
CA LEU A 327 -1.92 1.41 9.07
C LEU A 327 -3.38 1.10 9.42
N ARG A 328 -3.60 0.40 10.55
CA ARG A 328 -4.94 0.06 11.06
C ARG A 328 -5.05 0.39 12.53
N ARG A 329 -6.04 1.23 12.89
CA ARG A 329 -6.38 1.59 14.27
C ARG A 329 -7.88 1.47 14.47
N LYS A 330 -8.28 1.05 15.65
CA LYS A 330 -9.69 1.00 16.07
C LYS A 330 -10.09 2.32 16.72
N LYS A 331 -11.37 2.67 16.64
CA LYS A 331 -11.93 3.82 17.34
C LYS A 331 -11.68 3.76 18.85
N SER A 332 -11.89 2.59 19.46
CA SER A 332 -11.62 2.34 20.89
C SER A 332 -10.20 2.67 21.31
N ASP A 333 -9.23 2.52 20.40
CA ASP A 333 -7.82 2.69 20.74
C ASP A 333 -7.36 4.17 20.68
N VAL A 334 -8.05 5.00 19.90
CA VAL A 334 -7.62 6.38 19.61
C VAL A 334 -8.56 7.46 20.14
N LEU A 335 -9.82 7.13 20.43
CA LEU A 335 -10.83 8.04 20.92
C LEU A 335 -11.35 7.52 22.26
N LYS A 336 -10.51 7.59 23.29
CA LYS A 336 -10.82 7.10 24.64
C LYS A 336 -12.04 7.81 25.30
N GLU A 337 -12.43 8.94 24.77
CA GLU A 337 -13.55 9.77 25.28
C GLU A 337 -14.91 9.43 24.64
N LEU A 338 -14.94 8.57 23.62
CA LEU A 338 -16.21 8.15 23.03
C LEU A 338 -16.85 7.06 23.89
N LYS A 339 -18.09 7.33 24.34
CA LYS A 339 -18.94 6.32 24.99
C LYS A 339 -19.12 5.10 24.08
N ASP A 340 -19.20 3.93 24.67
CA ASP A 340 -19.48 2.69 23.95
C ASP A 340 -20.78 2.79 23.17
N LYS A 341 -20.79 2.18 21.97
CA LYS A 341 -21.97 2.18 21.11
C LYS A 341 -23.05 1.30 21.73
N VAL A 342 -24.07 1.92 22.29
CA VAL A 342 -25.27 1.23 22.78
C VAL A 342 -26.14 0.87 21.57
N ARG A 343 -26.45 -0.41 21.42
CA ARG A 343 -27.40 -0.90 20.41
C ARG A 343 -28.71 -1.20 21.09
N TYR A 344 -29.75 -0.47 20.77
CA TYR A 344 -31.11 -0.81 21.12
C TYR A 344 -31.67 -1.76 20.05
N LYS A 345 -32.30 -2.84 20.47
CA LYS A 345 -33.04 -3.75 19.61
C LYS A 345 -34.51 -3.44 19.88
N GLU A 346 -35.16 -2.71 19.00
CA GLU A 346 -36.62 -2.56 18.99
C GLU A 346 -37.21 -3.71 18.18
N THR A 347 -38.12 -4.45 18.80
CA THR A 347 -38.97 -5.41 18.12
C THR A 347 -40.23 -4.65 17.70
N ILE A 348 -40.43 -4.51 16.41
CA ILE A 348 -41.69 -3.97 15.87
C ILE A 348 -42.57 -5.19 15.65
N ASP A 349 -43.68 -5.30 16.38
CA ASP A 349 -44.73 -6.29 16.13
C ASP A 349 -45.42 -5.88 14.82
N ALA A 350 -45.51 -6.85 13.89
CA ALA A 350 -46.11 -6.67 12.57
C ALA A 350 -47.62 -6.75 12.61
#